data_ac15cd50326e767e8ac1a68f64bb57e1
#
_entry.id   ac15cd50326e767e8ac1a68f64bb57e1
#
_cell.length_a   1.000
_cell.length_b   1.000
_cell.length_c   1.000
_cell.angle_alpha   90.00
_cell.angle_beta   90.00
_cell.angle_gamma   90.00
#
_symmetry.space_group_name_H-M   'P 1'
#
loop_
_entity.id
_entity.type
_entity.pdbx_description
1 polymer ?
#
loop_
_entity_poly.entity_id
_entity_poly.type
_entity_poly.pdbx_seq_one_letter_code
_entity_poly.pdbx_strand_id
1 'polypeptide(L)'
;MTQSVDAFLERLKRRDPDQPEFHQAVEEVLRSLWPFLEANPHYLEAGIIERIVEPERAILFRVPWVDDQGRVRVNRGYRVQMSSAIGPYKGGPRFHPSVNLGVLKFLAFEQVFKNSLTTLPMGGGKGGSDFDPKGKSDAEVMRFCQSFMSELYRHVGADLDVPAGDIGVGAREIGYLFGQYKRLSNQFSSVLTGKGLSYGGSLIRPEATGFGCVYFAQEMLKDRGRGFDGQRVAISGSGNVAQYAARKVMEMGGKVISLSDSEGTLYAEAGLSDEQWEYLMELKNVRRGRIREMAEQFSLQFLEGRRPWGLACDIALPCATQNELDAEDARRLLANGCVCVAEGANMPSTLEAVDLFLEAGILYAPGKASNAGGVAVSGLEMSQNAMRLRWSEGEVDTKLHGIMQSIHHACLLYGEEQGRVNYVKGANIAGFVKVADAMLAQGVV
;
A
#
# COMPACT_ATOMS: atom_id res chain seq x y z
N MET A 1 20.55 31.26 -5.95
CA MET A 1 19.91 31.30 -4.59
C MET A 1 19.40 29.93 -4.32
N THR A 2 19.90 29.26 -3.30
CA THR A 2 19.44 27.90 -2.91
C THR A 2 18.00 28.03 -2.44
N GLN A 3 17.08 27.40 -3.14
CA GLN A 3 15.67 27.40 -2.81
C GLN A 3 15.46 26.60 -1.53
N SER A 4 14.78 27.14 -0.51
CA SER A 4 14.45 26.40 0.70
C SER A 4 13.22 25.52 0.46
N VAL A 5 13.10 24.42 1.23
CA VAL A 5 11.93 23.56 1.21
C VAL A 5 10.65 24.33 1.47
N ASP A 6 10.66 25.27 2.42
CA ASP A 6 9.47 26.07 2.76
C ASP A 6 9.04 26.96 1.60
N ALA A 7 9.99 27.63 0.92
CA ALA A 7 9.67 28.43 -0.25
C ALA A 7 9.10 27.60 -1.40
N PHE A 8 9.55 26.36 -1.56
CA PHE A 8 8.98 25.43 -2.53
C PHE A 8 7.53 25.04 -2.15
N LEU A 9 7.31 24.62 -0.91
CA LEU A 9 5.99 24.21 -0.42
C LEU A 9 4.96 25.34 -0.49
N GLU A 10 5.36 26.57 -0.18
CA GLU A 10 4.48 27.74 -0.31
C GLU A 10 4.07 28.03 -1.77
N ARG A 11 4.96 27.78 -2.74
CA ARG A 11 4.60 27.89 -4.17
C ARG A 11 3.63 26.78 -4.57
N LEU A 12 3.87 25.55 -4.10
CA LEU A 12 2.99 24.41 -4.37
C LEU A 12 1.57 24.66 -3.82
N LYS A 13 1.46 25.09 -2.56
CA LYS A 13 0.19 25.41 -1.90
C LYS A 13 -0.59 26.51 -2.64
N ARG A 14 0.11 27.53 -3.15
CA ARG A 14 -0.53 28.62 -3.95
C ARG A 14 -1.01 28.14 -5.31
N ARG A 15 -0.31 27.19 -5.95
CA ARG A 15 -0.70 26.64 -7.24
C ARG A 15 -1.92 25.72 -7.15
N ASP A 16 -2.00 24.92 -6.11
CA ASP A 16 -3.02 23.88 -5.90
C ASP A 16 -3.79 24.11 -4.57
N PRO A 17 -4.50 25.25 -4.35
CA PRO A 17 -4.97 25.66 -3.03
C PRO A 17 -5.96 24.68 -2.37
N ASP A 18 -6.70 23.91 -3.16
CA ASP A 18 -7.78 23.03 -2.69
C ASP A 18 -7.34 21.55 -2.57
N GLN A 19 -6.03 21.29 -2.35
CA GLN A 19 -5.47 19.92 -2.32
C GLN A 19 -4.66 19.64 -1.05
N PRO A 20 -5.26 19.76 0.17
CA PRO A 20 -4.51 19.69 1.42
C PRO A 20 -3.84 18.32 1.64
N GLU A 21 -4.45 17.21 1.24
CA GLU A 21 -3.85 15.86 1.38
C GLU A 21 -2.61 15.71 0.50
N PHE A 22 -2.63 16.29 -0.70
CA PHE A 22 -1.46 16.30 -1.59
C PHE A 22 -0.34 17.17 -1.02
N HIS A 23 -0.66 18.35 -0.47
CA HIS A 23 0.36 19.20 0.17
C HIS A 23 1.04 18.50 1.34
N GLN A 24 0.27 17.82 2.19
CA GLN A 24 0.80 17.10 3.33
C GLN A 24 1.77 16.00 2.90
N ALA A 25 1.39 15.19 1.90
CA ALA A 25 2.24 14.12 1.40
C ALA A 25 3.55 14.64 0.78
N VAL A 26 3.47 15.71 -0.02
CA VAL A 26 4.66 16.32 -0.60
C VAL A 26 5.56 16.92 0.49
N GLU A 27 4.99 17.61 1.48
CA GLU A 27 5.73 18.18 2.60
C GLU A 27 6.48 17.10 3.40
N GLU A 28 5.81 16.00 3.74
CA GLU A 28 6.40 14.88 4.49
C GLU A 28 7.60 14.27 3.74
N VAL A 29 7.44 13.99 2.46
CA VAL A 29 8.51 13.42 1.64
C VAL A 29 9.65 14.42 1.45
N LEU A 30 9.37 15.67 1.07
CA LEU A 30 10.40 16.65 0.77
C LEU A 30 11.21 17.07 2.00
N ARG A 31 10.58 17.19 3.18
CA ARG A 31 11.35 17.47 4.41
C ARG A 31 12.37 16.39 4.72
N SER A 32 12.04 15.13 4.48
CA SER A 32 12.97 14.01 4.65
C SER A 32 14.06 13.94 3.57
N LEU A 33 13.75 14.39 2.34
CA LEU A 33 14.68 14.39 1.21
C LEU A 33 15.59 15.61 1.18
N TRP A 34 15.20 16.74 1.76
CA TRP A 34 15.86 18.03 1.52
C TRP A 34 17.35 18.05 1.87
N PRO A 35 17.79 17.49 3.02
CA PRO A 35 19.22 17.42 3.32
C PRO A 35 20.02 16.62 2.27
N PHE A 36 19.42 15.57 1.71
CA PHE A 36 20.02 14.79 0.63
C PHE A 36 20.12 15.59 -0.66
N LEU A 37 19.10 16.40 -0.99
CA LEU A 37 19.09 17.25 -2.18
C LEU A 37 20.11 18.37 -2.08
N GLU A 38 20.29 18.98 -0.91
CA GLU A 38 21.33 19.97 -0.67
C GLU A 38 22.75 19.41 -0.85
N ALA A 39 22.95 18.15 -0.45
CA ALA A 39 24.19 17.43 -0.67
C ALA A 39 24.37 16.95 -2.13
N ASN A 40 23.29 16.93 -2.94
CA ASN A 40 23.26 16.50 -4.33
C ASN A 40 22.55 17.54 -5.21
N PRO A 41 23.11 18.75 -5.38
CA PRO A 41 22.41 19.91 -5.95
C PRO A 41 22.00 19.72 -7.43
N HIS A 42 22.61 18.81 -8.15
CA HIS A 42 22.28 18.50 -9.55
C HIS A 42 20.80 18.09 -9.75
N TYR A 43 20.17 17.49 -8.75
CA TYR A 43 18.72 17.17 -8.82
C TYR A 43 17.87 18.45 -8.77
N LEU A 44 18.24 19.42 -7.93
CA LEU A 44 17.54 20.71 -7.84
C LEU A 44 17.79 21.55 -9.13
N GLU A 45 19.02 21.59 -9.62
CA GLU A 45 19.40 22.30 -10.82
C GLU A 45 18.68 21.78 -12.08
N ALA A 46 18.43 20.47 -12.13
CA ALA A 46 17.67 19.83 -13.22
C ALA A 46 16.14 19.94 -13.07
N GLY A 47 15.63 20.61 -12.03
CA GLY A 47 14.20 20.79 -11.80
C GLY A 47 13.45 19.46 -11.52
N ILE A 48 14.14 18.47 -10.95
CA ILE A 48 13.53 17.15 -10.69
C ILE A 48 12.38 17.26 -9.70
N ILE A 49 12.51 18.10 -8.67
CA ILE A 49 11.47 18.26 -7.65
C ILE A 49 10.21 18.90 -8.24
N GLU A 50 10.35 19.91 -9.07
CA GLU A 50 9.23 20.54 -9.78
C GLU A 50 8.47 19.56 -10.67
N ARG A 51 9.20 18.66 -11.33
CA ARG A 51 8.64 17.66 -12.24
C ARG A 51 7.99 16.48 -11.50
N ILE A 52 8.58 15.98 -10.41
CA ILE A 52 8.07 14.81 -9.71
C ILE A 52 6.79 15.10 -8.90
N VAL A 53 6.56 16.36 -8.51
CA VAL A 53 5.33 16.79 -7.82
C VAL A 53 4.21 17.20 -8.78
N GLU A 54 4.48 17.28 -10.09
CA GLU A 54 3.48 17.57 -11.11
C GLU A 54 3.14 16.29 -11.85
N PRO A 55 1.85 15.87 -11.90
CA PRO A 55 1.44 14.72 -12.72
C PRO A 55 1.79 14.94 -14.20
N GLU A 56 2.30 13.93 -14.88
CA GLU A 56 2.44 13.97 -16.33
C GLU A 56 1.09 14.17 -17.01
N ARG A 57 0.00 13.62 -16.45
CA ARG A 57 -1.39 13.84 -16.88
C ARG A 57 -2.38 13.65 -15.75
N ALA A 58 -3.45 14.43 -15.74
CA ALA A 58 -4.65 14.22 -14.95
C ALA A 58 -5.86 14.19 -15.89
N ILE A 59 -6.62 13.10 -15.85
CA ILE A 59 -7.77 12.86 -16.70
C ILE A 59 -9.01 12.85 -15.84
N LEU A 60 -9.97 13.72 -16.16
CA LEU A 60 -11.28 13.81 -15.51
C LEU A 60 -12.34 13.48 -16.55
N PHE A 61 -13.27 12.60 -16.21
CA PHE A 61 -14.35 12.20 -17.09
C PHE A 61 -15.65 11.93 -16.35
N ARG A 62 -16.77 12.03 -17.08
CA ARG A 62 -18.11 11.75 -16.58
C ARG A 62 -18.40 10.25 -16.68
N VAL A 63 -18.99 9.66 -15.64
CA VAL A 63 -19.40 8.26 -15.59
C VAL A 63 -20.93 8.19 -15.40
N PRO A 64 -21.73 8.16 -16.48
CA PRO A 64 -23.18 7.96 -16.39
C PRO A 64 -23.51 6.47 -16.33
N TRP A 65 -24.41 6.09 -15.44
CA TRP A 65 -24.89 4.71 -15.32
C TRP A 65 -26.35 4.67 -14.85
N VAL A 66 -26.99 3.52 -14.92
CA VAL A 66 -28.40 3.35 -14.56
C VAL A 66 -28.52 2.43 -13.34
N ASP A 67 -29.22 2.90 -12.30
CA ASP A 67 -29.49 2.09 -11.09
C ASP A 67 -30.55 1.01 -11.37
N ASP A 68 -30.79 0.14 -10.38
CA ASP A 68 -31.77 -0.96 -10.49
C ASP A 68 -33.22 -0.45 -10.58
N GLN A 69 -33.48 0.83 -10.27
CA GLN A 69 -34.79 1.47 -10.44
C GLN A 69 -34.94 2.16 -11.81
N GLY A 70 -33.97 1.99 -12.73
CA GLY A 70 -33.97 2.61 -14.04
C GLY A 70 -33.62 4.10 -14.05
N ARG A 71 -33.10 4.67 -12.94
CA ARG A 71 -32.74 6.09 -12.85
C ARG A 71 -31.31 6.31 -13.31
N VAL A 72 -31.08 7.36 -14.07
CA VAL A 72 -29.74 7.77 -14.49
C VAL A 72 -28.99 8.35 -13.30
N ARG A 73 -27.78 7.86 -13.06
CA ARG A 73 -26.81 8.34 -12.10
C ARG A 73 -25.57 8.85 -12.81
N VAL A 74 -24.90 9.83 -12.21
CA VAL A 74 -23.68 10.40 -12.77
C VAL A 74 -22.65 10.54 -11.66
N ASN A 75 -21.49 9.96 -11.90
CA ASN A 75 -20.31 10.09 -11.06
C ASN A 75 -19.15 10.73 -11.83
N ARG A 76 -18.12 11.17 -11.10
CA ARG A 76 -16.86 11.63 -11.68
C ARG A 76 -15.86 10.48 -11.70
N GLY A 77 -15.20 10.29 -12.81
CA GLY A 77 -14.07 9.39 -12.96
C GLY A 77 -12.77 10.16 -13.11
N TYR A 78 -11.69 9.62 -12.56
CA TYR A 78 -10.37 10.23 -12.58
C TYR A 78 -9.28 9.20 -12.89
N ARG A 79 -8.23 9.64 -13.59
CA ARG A 79 -6.95 8.96 -13.66
C ARG A 79 -5.83 9.98 -13.56
N VAL A 80 -4.94 9.82 -12.57
CA VAL A 80 -3.72 10.59 -12.41
C VAL A 80 -2.55 9.70 -12.81
N GLN A 81 -1.88 10.07 -13.88
CA GLN A 81 -0.66 9.49 -14.40
C GLN A 81 0.51 10.36 -13.90
N MET A 82 1.14 9.93 -12.79
CA MET A 82 2.05 10.77 -12.05
C MET A 82 3.45 10.79 -12.63
N SER A 83 4.02 9.61 -12.86
CA SER A 83 5.35 9.46 -13.44
C SER A 83 5.49 8.13 -14.17
N SER A 84 6.01 8.18 -15.38
CA SER A 84 6.37 7.03 -16.22
C SER A 84 7.89 6.80 -16.32
N ALA A 85 8.69 7.54 -15.58
CA ALA A 85 10.15 7.54 -15.71
C ALA A 85 10.81 6.16 -15.60
N ILE A 86 10.23 5.24 -14.82
CA ILE A 86 10.78 3.88 -14.60
C ILE A 86 9.89 2.75 -15.11
N GLY A 87 8.81 3.04 -15.81
CA GLY A 87 7.91 2.05 -16.39
C GLY A 87 6.46 2.56 -16.53
N PRO A 88 5.54 1.71 -16.99
CA PRO A 88 4.13 2.06 -17.12
C PRO A 88 3.55 2.60 -15.81
N TYR A 89 2.64 3.58 -15.91
CA TYR A 89 1.94 4.05 -14.70
C TYR A 89 1.26 2.88 -13.99
N LYS A 90 1.38 2.78 -12.68
CA LYS A 90 0.86 1.67 -11.89
C LYS A 90 0.22 2.18 -10.62
N GLY A 91 -1.00 1.72 -10.36
CA GLY A 91 -1.77 2.00 -9.15
C GLY A 91 -3.28 1.87 -9.40
N GLY A 92 -4.01 1.43 -8.39
CA GLY A 92 -5.42 1.06 -8.49
C GLY A 92 -6.39 2.24 -8.45
N PRO A 93 -7.55 2.15 -9.12
CA PRO A 93 -8.66 3.05 -8.87
C PRO A 93 -9.27 2.78 -7.48
N ARG A 94 -9.70 3.86 -6.82
CA ARG A 94 -10.48 3.84 -5.58
C ARG A 94 -11.92 4.23 -5.87
N PHE A 95 -12.88 3.44 -5.39
CA PHE A 95 -14.30 3.80 -5.45
C PHE A 95 -14.80 4.12 -4.05
N HIS A 96 -14.92 5.42 -3.78
CA HIS A 96 -15.34 5.91 -2.47
C HIS A 96 -15.86 7.36 -2.58
N PRO A 97 -16.89 7.76 -1.82
CA PRO A 97 -17.44 9.13 -1.88
C PRO A 97 -16.43 10.26 -1.63
N SER A 98 -15.36 10.01 -0.89
CA SER A 98 -14.31 11.01 -0.61
C SER A 98 -13.33 11.23 -1.76
N VAL A 99 -13.44 10.49 -2.85
CA VAL A 99 -12.50 10.61 -3.98
C VAL A 99 -12.66 11.96 -4.68
N ASN A 100 -11.56 12.68 -4.76
CA ASN A 100 -11.39 13.92 -5.51
C ASN A 100 -9.98 13.97 -6.13
N LEU A 101 -9.68 14.99 -6.91
CA LEU A 101 -8.39 15.10 -7.60
C LEU A 101 -7.21 15.22 -6.62
N GLY A 102 -7.36 15.98 -5.53
CA GLY A 102 -6.30 16.17 -4.53
C GLY A 102 -5.92 14.85 -3.84
N VAL A 103 -6.93 14.07 -3.41
CA VAL A 103 -6.73 12.73 -2.84
C VAL A 103 -6.01 11.81 -3.85
N LEU A 104 -6.37 11.87 -5.13
CA LEU A 104 -5.74 11.00 -6.13
C LEU A 104 -4.33 11.47 -6.52
N LYS A 105 -4.05 12.77 -6.53
CA LYS A 105 -2.68 13.29 -6.69
C LYS A 105 -1.79 12.85 -5.53
N PHE A 106 -2.27 12.97 -4.29
CA PHE A 106 -1.59 12.45 -3.10
C PHE A 106 -1.21 10.97 -3.27
N LEU A 107 -2.22 10.14 -3.53
CA LEU A 107 -2.02 8.69 -3.66
C LEU A 107 -1.12 8.32 -4.86
N ALA A 108 -1.20 9.06 -5.96
CA ALA A 108 -0.35 8.83 -7.14
C ALA A 108 1.11 9.21 -6.86
N PHE A 109 1.34 10.33 -6.16
CA PHE A 109 2.66 10.77 -5.75
C PHE A 109 3.34 9.75 -4.84
N GLU A 110 2.67 9.28 -3.79
CA GLU A 110 3.20 8.23 -2.92
C GLU A 110 3.46 6.91 -3.66
N GLN A 111 2.60 6.60 -4.64
CA GLN A 111 2.74 5.39 -5.44
C GLN A 111 4.04 5.39 -6.28
N VAL A 112 4.53 6.55 -6.72
CA VAL A 112 5.82 6.67 -7.42
C VAL A 112 6.95 6.12 -6.55
N PHE A 113 7.05 6.57 -5.30
CA PHE A 113 8.10 6.14 -4.37
C PHE A 113 7.95 4.67 -3.98
N LYS A 114 6.73 4.23 -3.72
CA LYS A 114 6.45 2.85 -3.36
C LYS A 114 6.82 1.87 -4.49
N ASN A 115 6.42 2.17 -5.72
CA ASN A 115 6.69 1.31 -6.87
C ASN A 115 8.18 1.24 -7.20
N SER A 116 8.88 2.38 -7.08
CA SER A 116 10.32 2.44 -7.36
C SER A 116 11.14 1.53 -6.44
N LEU A 117 10.71 1.34 -5.19
CA LEU A 117 11.37 0.45 -4.24
C LEU A 117 11.30 -1.03 -4.65
N THR A 118 10.26 -1.45 -5.39
CA THR A 118 10.05 -2.86 -5.74
C THR A 118 11.07 -3.44 -6.71
N THR A 119 11.99 -2.64 -7.24
CA THR A 119 12.94 -3.00 -8.31
C THR A 119 12.29 -3.26 -9.68
N LEU A 120 10.97 -3.45 -9.74
CA LEU A 120 10.23 -3.73 -10.96
C LEU A 120 10.03 -2.45 -11.81
N PRO A 121 9.92 -2.57 -13.14
CA PRO A 121 9.72 -1.44 -14.04
C PRO A 121 8.26 -0.95 -13.98
N MET A 122 7.93 -0.18 -12.95
CA MET A 122 6.60 0.37 -12.72
C MET A 122 6.69 1.83 -12.31
N GLY A 123 6.06 2.69 -13.07
CA GLY A 123 5.83 4.09 -12.72
C GLY A 123 4.75 4.26 -11.65
N GLY A 124 4.29 5.48 -11.44
CA GLY A 124 3.26 5.82 -10.46
C GLY A 124 2.00 6.39 -11.10
N GLY A 125 0.86 5.90 -10.69
CA GLY A 125 -0.44 6.43 -11.10
C GLY A 125 -1.53 6.04 -10.12
N LYS A 126 -2.64 6.77 -10.16
CA LYS A 126 -3.81 6.48 -9.32
C LYS A 126 -5.09 6.89 -10.06
N GLY A 127 -6.17 6.19 -9.79
CA GLY A 127 -7.46 6.54 -10.36
C GLY A 127 -8.57 6.40 -9.33
N GLY A 128 -9.79 6.70 -9.75
CA GLY A 128 -10.94 6.50 -8.88
C GLY A 128 -12.19 7.23 -9.31
N SER A 129 -13.19 7.11 -8.47
CA SER A 129 -14.48 7.78 -8.60
C SER A 129 -15.09 8.04 -7.23
N ASP A 130 -15.93 9.06 -7.15
CA ASP A 130 -16.82 9.34 -6.02
C ASP A 130 -17.98 8.34 -5.88
N PHE A 131 -17.98 7.28 -6.67
CA PHE A 131 -18.93 6.18 -6.59
C PHE A 131 -18.74 5.36 -5.31
N ASP A 132 -19.84 5.09 -4.59
CA ASP A 132 -19.85 4.20 -3.42
C ASP A 132 -20.41 2.83 -3.81
N PRO A 133 -19.61 1.76 -3.84
CA PRO A 133 -20.09 0.41 -4.14
C PRO A 133 -20.87 -0.23 -3.00
N LYS A 134 -20.83 0.34 -1.78
CA LYS A 134 -21.56 -0.22 -0.63
C LYS A 134 -23.07 -0.14 -0.86
N GLY A 135 -23.75 -1.26 -0.60
CA GLY A 135 -25.20 -1.36 -0.75
C GLY A 135 -25.70 -1.37 -2.21
N LYS A 136 -24.80 -1.43 -3.20
CA LYS A 136 -25.14 -1.59 -4.59
C LYS A 136 -25.23 -3.07 -4.98
N SER A 137 -26.16 -3.40 -5.88
CA SER A 137 -26.22 -4.73 -6.47
C SER A 137 -25.00 -5.01 -7.37
N ASP A 138 -24.72 -6.28 -7.63
CA ASP A 138 -23.65 -6.67 -8.57
C ASP A 138 -23.93 -6.13 -9.98
N ALA A 139 -25.20 -6.04 -10.38
CA ALA A 139 -25.62 -5.47 -11.66
C ALA A 139 -25.36 -3.96 -11.72
N GLU A 140 -25.61 -3.21 -10.66
CA GLU A 140 -25.29 -1.78 -10.57
C GLU A 140 -23.78 -1.54 -10.64
N VAL A 141 -22.98 -2.30 -9.85
CA VAL A 141 -21.53 -2.20 -9.87
C VAL A 141 -20.97 -2.56 -11.24
N MET A 142 -21.50 -3.58 -11.90
CA MET A 142 -21.10 -3.95 -13.26
C MET A 142 -21.37 -2.81 -14.26
N ARG A 143 -22.57 -2.24 -14.26
CA ARG A 143 -22.92 -1.11 -15.16
C ARG A 143 -22.02 0.10 -14.92
N PHE A 144 -21.75 0.42 -13.64
CA PHE A 144 -20.82 1.48 -13.28
C PHE A 144 -19.41 1.21 -13.81
N CYS A 145 -18.84 0.02 -13.55
CA CYS A 145 -17.50 -0.37 -14.01
C CYS A 145 -17.40 -0.34 -15.55
N GLN A 146 -18.41 -0.78 -16.25
CA GLN A 146 -18.47 -0.73 -17.72
C GLN A 146 -18.46 0.71 -18.24
N SER A 147 -19.26 1.59 -17.65
CA SER A 147 -19.27 3.01 -17.99
C SER A 147 -17.93 3.69 -17.68
N PHE A 148 -17.37 3.44 -16.51
CA PHE A 148 -16.06 3.96 -16.09
C PHE A 148 -14.95 3.54 -17.08
N MET A 149 -14.89 2.26 -17.44
CA MET A 149 -13.89 1.74 -18.37
C MET A 149 -14.12 2.21 -19.81
N SER A 150 -15.35 2.55 -20.21
CA SER A 150 -15.63 3.08 -21.54
C SER A 150 -14.93 4.42 -21.83
N GLU A 151 -14.64 5.19 -20.79
CA GLU A 151 -13.80 6.38 -20.92
C GLU A 151 -12.31 6.05 -20.67
N LEU A 152 -12.02 5.28 -19.62
CA LEU A 152 -10.66 5.02 -19.19
C LEU A 152 -9.84 4.18 -20.19
N TYR A 153 -10.45 3.30 -20.99
CA TYR A 153 -9.72 2.35 -21.86
C TYR A 153 -8.79 3.03 -22.86
N ARG A 154 -9.05 4.28 -23.22
CA ARG A 154 -8.20 5.07 -24.15
C ARG A 154 -6.87 5.47 -23.51
N HIS A 155 -6.78 5.41 -22.20
CA HIS A 155 -5.68 5.95 -21.40
C HIS A 155 -4.92 4.88 -20.63
N VAL A 156 -5.30 3.61 -20.76
CA VAL A 156 -4.68 2.46 -20.08
C VAL A 156 -4.28 1.40 -21.09
N GLY A 157 -3.32 0.58 -20.72
CA GLY A 157 -2.80 -0.50 -21.56
C GLY A 157 -1.61 -1.16 -20.91
N ALA A 158 -1.22 -2.34 -21.42
CA ALA A 158 -0.17 -3.17 -20.86
C ALA A 158 1.17 -2.44 -20.66
N ASP A 159 1.53 -1.60 -21.62
CA ASP A 159 2.82 -0.89 -21.68
C ASP A 159 2.69 0.63 -21.41
N LEU A 160 1.48 1.09 -21.09
CA LEU A 160 1.19 2.50 -20.84
C LEU A 160 0.81 2.75 -19.38
N ASP A 161 -0.26 2.11 -18.94
CA ASP A 161 -0.87 2.34 -17.63
C ASP A 161 -1.64 1.08 -17.19
N VAL A 162 -1.24 0.50 -16.07
CA VAL A 162 -1.79 -0.77 -15.57
C VAL A 162 -2.44 -0.57 -14.20
N PRO A 163 -3.76 -0.28 -14.16
CA PRO A 163 -4.49 -0.16 -12.90
C PRO A 163 -4.56 -1.48 -12.12
N ALA A 164 -4.85 -1.38 -10.82
CA ALA A 164 -5.02 -2.52 -9.91
C ALA A 164 -6.24 -2.30 -8.99
N GLY A 165 -6.46 -3.16 -7.99
CA GLY A 165 -7.44 -2.93 -6.95
C GLY A 165 -6.99 -1.87 -5.93
N ASP A 166 -7.97 -1.24 -5.25
CA ASP A 166 -7.81 -0.36 -4.10
C ASP A 166 -9.13 -0.35 -3.30
N ILE A 167 -9.33 0.58 -2.36
CA ILE A 167 -10.58 0.69 -1.60
C ILE A 167 -11.80 0.74 -2.55
N GLY A 168 -12.77 -0.12 -2.33
CA GLY A 168 -13.97 -0.24 -3.16
C GLY A 168 -13.77 -0.91 -4.52
N VAL A 169 -12.57 -1.39 -4.81
CA VAL A 169 -12.22 -2.09 -6.07
C VAL A 169 -11.51 -3.40 -5.75
N GLY A 170 -12.26 -4.47 -5.65
CA GLY A 170 -11.77 -5.83 -5.43
C GLY A 170 -11.76 -6.66 -6.73
N ALA A 171 -11.66 -7.98 -6.57
CA ALA A 171 -11.63 -8.92 -7.70
C ALA A 171 -12.86 -8.82 -8.60
N ARG A 172 -14.05 -8.56 -8.02
CA ARG A 172 -15.31 -8.36 -8.75
C ARG A 172 -15.23 -7.15 -9.70
N GLU A 173 -14.85 -6.00 -9.18
CA GLU A 173 -14.72 -4.76 -9.95
C GLU A 173 -13.62 -4.88 -11.00
N ILE A 174 -12.47 -5.46 -10.66
CA ILE A 174 -11.40 -5.74 -11.62
C ILE A 174 -11.90 -6.64 -12.75
N GLY A 175 -12.71 -7.65 -12.44
CA GLY A 175 -13.32 -8.51 -13.46
C GLY A 175 -14.20 -7.74 -14.43
N TYR A 176 -15.09 -6.88 -13.93
CA TYR A 176 -15.97 -6.05 -14.76
C TYR A 176 -15.20 -5.03 -15.60
N LEU A 177 -14.20 -4.38 -14.99
CA LEU A 177 -13.32 -3.44 -15.70
C LEU A 177 -12.53 -4.14 -16.82
N PHE A 178 -11.94 -5.30 -16.53
CA PHE A 178 -11.18 -6.08 -17.51
C PHE A 178 -12.06 -6.58 -18.66
N GLY A 179 -13.25 -7.10 -18.35
CA GLY A 179 -14.20 -7.56 -19.35
C GLY A 179 -14.61 -6.46 -20.33
N GLN A 180 -14.85 -5.24 -19.82
CA GLN A 180 -15.18 -4.09 -20.66
C GLN A 180 -13.98 -3.62 -21.48
N TYR A 181 -12.79 -3.53 -20.88
CA TYR A 181 -11.56 -3.20 -21.60
C TYR A 181 -11.31 -4.16 -22.77
N LYS A 182 -11.37 -5.48 -22.50
CA LYS A 182 -11.20 -6.52 -23.51
C LYS A 182 -12.20 -6.36 -24.68
N ARG A 183 -13.44 -6.02 -24.35
CA ARG A 183 -14.48 -5.81 -25.36
C ARG A 183 -14.20 -4.58 -26.24
N LEU A 184 -13.78 -3.47 -25.65
CA LEU A 184 -13.54 -2.20 -26.34
C LEU A 184 -12.25 -2.22 -27.17
N SER A 185 -11.18 -2.76 -26.60
CA SER A 185 -9.87 -2.83 -27.26
C SER A 185 -9.73 -4.00 -28.25
N ASN A 186 -10.62 -4.99 -28.17
CA ASN A 186 -10.52 -6.28 -28.86
C ASN A 186 -9.18 -7.00 -28.60
N GLN A 187 -8.64 -6.86 -27.39
CA GLN A 187 -7.35 -7.43 -26.99
C GLN A 187 -7.45 -8.11 -25.62
N PHE A 188 -6.82 -9.27 -25.49
CA PHE A 188 -6.55 -9.90 -24.22
C PHE A 188 -5.11 -9.55 -23.81
N SER A 189 -4.94 -8.43 -23.14
CA SER A 189 -3.63 -7.88 -22.76
C SER A 189 -3.36 -7.98 -21.26
N SER A 190 -2.15 -7.63 -20.85
CA SER A 190 -1.73 -7.54 -19.44
C SER A 190 -2.18 -6.25 -18.73
N VAL A 191 -3.17 -5.55 -19.25
CA VAL A 191 -3.84 -4.43 -18.58
C VAL A 191 -4.58 -4.92 -17.34
N LEU A 192 -4.57 -4.12 -16.27
CA LEU A 192 -5.13 -4.45 -14.97
C LEU A 192 -4.43 -5.62 -14.25
N THR A 193 -4.24 -5.47 -12.96
CA THR A 193 -3.77 -6.54 -12.07
C THR A 193 -4.74 -6.77 -10.92
N GLY A 194 -4.62 -7.92 -10.25
CA GLY A 194 -5.63 -8.41 -9.32
C GLY A 194 -6.76 -9.14 -10.03
N LYS A 195 -6.49 -9.64 -11.24
CA LYS A 195 -7.43 -10.47 -12.01
C LYS A 195 -7.65 -11.83 -11.34
N GLY A 196 -8.77 -12.47 -11.67
CA GLY A 196 -9.00 -13.85 -11.27
C GLY A 196 -8.00 -14.81 -11.91
N LEU A 197 -7.68 -15.91 -11.23
CA LEU A 197 -6.72 -16.91 -11.67
C LEU A 197 -7.08 -17.53 -13.03
N SER A 198 -8.36 -17.59 -13.39
CA SER A 198 -8.82 -18.13 -14.68
C SER A 198 -8.53 -17.24 -15.89
N TYR A 199 -8.17 -15.96 -15.66
CA TYR A 199 -7.95 -15.00 -16.75
C TYR A 199 -6.73 -14.09 -16.53
N GLY A 200 -5.67 -14.62 -15.96
CA GLY A 200 -4.36 -13.98 -15.89
C GLY A 200 -3.95 -13.44 -14.53
N GLY A 201 -4.70 -13.76 -13.47
CA GLY A 201 -4.31 -13.43 -12.10
C GLY A 201 -3.10 -14.23 -11.62
N SER A 202 -2.36 -13.69 -10.65
CA SER A 202 -1.21 -14.32 -10.01
C SER A 202 -1.60 -15.01 -8.71
N LEU A 203 -0.98 -16.16 -8.43
CA LEU A 203 -0.92 -16.74 -7.09
C LEU A 203 -0.21 -15.78 -6.13
N ILE A 204 -0.39 -15.97 -4.84
CA ILE A 204 0.19 -15.14 -3.77
C ILE A 204 -0.30 -13.67 -3.81
N ARG A 205 -1.22 -13.28 -4.71
CA ARG A 205 -1.67 -11.87 -4.76
C ARG A 205 -2.48 -11.44 -3.52
N PRO A 206 -3.42 -12.26 -3.00
CA PRO A 206 -4.11 -11.95 -1.74
C PRO A 206 -3.16 -11.89 -0.55
N GLU A 207 -2.19 -12.79 -0.48
CA GLU A 207 -1.21 -12.94 0.61
C GLU A 207 -0.16 -11.84 0.63
N ALA A 208 0.17 -11.31 -0.52
CA ALA A 208 1.39 -10.56 -0.81
C ALA A 208 1.66 -9.37 0.12
N THR A 209 0.64 -8.63 0.53
CA THR A 209 0.84 -7.46 1.40
C THR A 209 1.22 -7.89 2.81
N GLY A 210 0.49 -8.87 3.37
CA GLY A 210 0.78 -9.42 4.69
C GLY A 210 2.12 -10.16 4.72
N PHE A 211 2.37 -11.03 3.74
CA PHE A 211 3.65 -11.74 3.61
C PHE A 211 4.82 -10.78 3.45
N GLY A 212 4.69 -9.79 2.57
CA GLY A 212 5.73 -8.78 2.36
C GLY A 212 6.06 -7.99 3.62
N CYS A 213 5.05 -7.60 4.40
CA CYS A 213 5.25 -6.90 5.66
C CYS A 213 6.08 -7.75 6.64
N VAL A 214 5.77 -9.03 6.76
CA VAL A 214 6.51 -9.96 7.65
C VAL A 214 7.92 -10.23 7.11
N TYR A 215 8.10 -10.40 5.80
CA TYR A 215 9.44 -10.55 5.21
C TYR A 215 10.32 -9.32 5.47
N PHE A 216 9.78 -8.11 5.29
CA PHE A 216 10.53 -6.89 5.58
C PHE A 216 10.91 -6.80 7.06
N ALA A 217 9.97 -7.06 7.96
CA ALA A 217 10.23 -7.09 9.40
C ALA A 217 11.28 -8.16 9.77
N GLN A 218 11.25 -9.32 9.12
CA GLN A 218 12.25 -10.37 9.32
C GLN A 218 13.67 -9.92 8.93
N GLU A 219 13.82 -9.20 7.82
CA GLU A 219 15.14 -8.66 7.44
C GLU A 219 15.63 -7.62 8.46
N MET A 220 14.75 -6.71 8.93
CA MET A 220 15.09 -5.76 9.99
C MET A 220 15.54 -6.45 11.30
N LEU A 221 14.85 -7.52 11.69
CA LEU A 221 15.17 -8.30 12.89
C LEU A 221 16.50 -9.03 12.74
N LYS A 222 16.81 -9.57 11.55
CA LYS A 222 18.09 -10.25 11.27
C LYS A 222 19.29 -9.33 11.49
N ASP A 223 19.21 -8.05 11.15
CA ASP A 223 20.27 -7.07 11.38
C ASP A 223 20.58 -6.87 12.87
N ARG A 224 19.65 -7.26 13.74
CA ARG A 224 19.81 -7.25 15.21
C ARG A 224 20.04 -8.65 15.80
N GLY A 225 20.32 -9.66 14.94
CA GLY A 225 20.49 -11.05 15.37
C GLY A 225 19.22 -11.71 15.92
N ARG A 226 18.05 -11.24 15.49
CA ARG A 226 16.72 -11.71 15.95
C ARG A 226 15.90 -12.29 14.79
N GLY A 227 14.76 -12.88 15.09
CA GLY A 227 13.76 -13.38 14.14
C GLY A 227 12.41 -13.43 14.79
N PHE A 228 11.44 -14.04 14.11
CA PHE A 228 10.08 -14.20 14.64
C PHE A 228 9.94 -15.36 15.64
N ASP A 229 10.83 -16.35 15.59
CA ASP A 229 10.70 -17.57 16.39
C ASP A 229 10.54 -17.26 17.90
N GLY A 230 9.44 -17.75 18.48
CA GLY A 230 9.07 -17.52 19.87
C GLY A 230 8.61 -16.10 20.23
N GLN A 231 8.69 -15.12 19.32
CA GLN A 231 8.33 -13.72 19.61
C GLN A 231 6.80 -13.53 19.67
N ARG A 232 6.35 -12.66 20.56
CA ARG A 232 4.95 -12.24 20.67
C ARG A 232 4.68 -11.12 19.69
N VAL A 233 3.74 -11.36 18.77
CA VAL A 233 3.41 -10.42 17.69
C VAL A 233 2.00 -9.89 17.88
N ALA A 234 1.86 -8.59 18.10
CA ALA A 234 0.57 -7.92 18.11
C ALA A 234 0.23 -7.44 16.69
N ILE A 235 -0.92 -7.86 16.19
CA ILE A 235 -1.43 -7.47 14.88
C ILE A 235 -2.77 -6.77 15.07
N SER A 236 -2.95 -5.59 14.45
CA SER A 236 -4.25 -4.94 14.33
C SER A 236 -4.96 -5.32 13.05
N GLY A 237 -6.27 -5.18 13.07
CA GLY A 237 -7.11 -5.58 11.94
C GLY A 237 -7.46 -7.07 11.93
N SER A 238 -8.37 -7.43 11.05
CA SER A 238 -8.79 -8.81 10.75
C SER A 238 -9.15 -8.95 9.27
N GLY A 239 -8.74 -7.97 8.47
CA GLY A 239 -8.86 -7.99 7.01
C GLY A 239 -7.72 -8.76 6.35
N ASN A 240 -7.68 -8.69 5.01
CA ASN A 240 -6.74 -9.45 4.19
C ASN A 240 -5.27 -9.33 4.66
N VAL A 241 -4.79 -8.11 4.90
CA VAL A 241 -3.38 -7.88 5.31
C VAL A 241 -3.09 -8.54 6.66
N ALA A 242 -3.97 -8.35 7.65
CA ALA A 242 -3.81 -8.92 8.98
C ALA A 242 -3.88 -10.46 8.97
N GLN A 243 -4.80 -11.05 8.19
CA GLN A 243 -4.96 -12.51 8.06
C GLN A 243 -3.67 -13.16 7.55
N TYR A 244 -3.09 -12.61 6.49
CA TYR A 244 -1.90 -13.20 5.89
C TYR A 244 -0.60 -12.80 6.59
N ALA A 245 -0.54 -11.63 7.24
CA ALA A 245 0.56 -11.32 8.16
C ALA A 245 0.58 -12.32 9.33
N ALA A 246 -0.59 -12.62 9.92
CA ALA A 246 -0.72 -13.63 10.98
C ALA A 246 -0.24 -15.01 10.49
N ARG A 247 -0.68 -15.45 9.30
CA ARG A 247 -0.25 -16.74 8.71
C ARG A 247 1.27 -16.80 8.58
N LYS A 248 1.89 -15.78 8.00
CA LYS A 248 3.35 -15.79 7.77
C LYS A 248 4.13 -15.71 9.07
N VAL A 249 3.66 -14.94 10.07
CA VAL A 249 4.27 -14.93 11.42
C VAL A 249 4.24 -16.31 12.05
N MET A 250 3.10 -17.02 11.99
CA MET A 250 2.97 -18.39 12.52
C MET A 250 3.90 -19.37 11.80
N GLU A 251 4.02 -19.28 10.46
CA GLU A 251 4.96 -20.09 9.67
C GLU A 251 6.43 -19.85 10.05
N MET A 252 6.76 -18.67 10.55
CA MET A 252 8.10 -18.31 11.04
C MET A 252 8.30 -18.58 12.54
N GLY A 253 7.38 -19.30 13.19
CA GLY A 253 7.47 -19.66 14.62
C GLY A 253 7.07 -18.56 15.59
N GLY A 254 6.55 -17.43 15.10
CA GLY A 254 6.06 -16.34 15.95
C GLY A 254 4.68 -16.61 16.54
N LYS A 255 4.40 -16.01 17.69
CA LYS A 255 3.11 -16.11 18.39
C LYS A 255 2.26 -14.89 18.09
N VAL A 256 1.24 -15.05 17.26
CA VAL A 256 0.26 -14.00 16.99
C VAL A 256 -0.67 -13.85 18.19
N ILE A 257 -0.46 -12.83 19.01
CA ILE A 257 -1.21 -12.66 20.26
C ILE A 257 -2.47 -11.81 20.11
N SER A 258 -2.66 -11.10 19.01
CA SER A 258 -3.86 -10.29 18.83
C SER A 258 -4.29 -10.15 17.37
N LEU A 259 -5.58 -9.95 17.20
CA LEU A 259 -6.24 -9.42 16.00
C LEU A 259 -7.32 -8.45 16.47
N SER A 260 -7.72 -7.49 15.63
CA SER A 260 -8.72 -6.50 16.03
C SER A 260 -9.69 -6.15 14.90
N ASP A 261 -10.82 -5.58 15.26
CA ASP A 261 -11.72 -4.88 14.36
C ASP A 261 -12.29 -3.62 15.04
N SER A 262 -13.33 -3.01 14.47
CA SER A 262 -13.93 -1.78 15.01
C SER A 262 -14.62 -1.97 16.37
N GLU A 263 -14.88 -3.21 16.82
CA GLU A 263 -15.50 -3.49 18.12
C GLU A 263 -14.47 -3.71 19.23
N GLY A 264 -13.23 -4.08 18.88
CA GLY A 264 -12.18 -4.30 19.87
C GLY A 264 -11.09 -5.25 19.40
N THR A 265 -10.37 -5.80 20.38
CA THR A 265 -9.21 -6.67 20.16
C THR A 265 -9.45 -8.05 20.77
N LEU A 266 -9.26 -9.09 19.96
CA LEU A 266 -9.10 -10.46 20.42
C LEU A 266 -7.66 -10.62 20.94
N TYR A 267 -7.52 -11.21 22.13
CA TYR A 267 -6.23 -11.53 22.74
C TYR A 267 -6.07 -13.03 22.95
N ALA A 268 -5.04 -13.59 22.35
CA ALA A 268 -4.63 -14.98 22.45
C ALA A 268 -3.23 -15.05 23.07
N GLU A 269 -3.13 -15.15 24.39
CA GLU A 269 -1.86 -15.10 25.14
C GLU A 269 -0.86 -16.17 24.68
N ALA A 270 -1.31 -17.37 24.35
CA ALA A 270 -0.47 -18.46 23.86
C ALA A 270 -0.08 -18.34 22.38
N GLY A 271 -0.67 -17.37 21.67
CA GLY A 271 -0.65 -17.24 20.21
C GLY A 271 -1.80 -17.99 19.54
N LEU A 272 -2.12 -17.61 18.31
CA LEU A 272 -3.15 -18.29 17.51
C LEU A 272 -2.67 -19.67 17.06
N SER A 273 -3.60 -20.63 17.03
CA SER A 273 -3.41 -21.96 16.41
C SER A 273 -3.82 -21.94 14.92
N ASP A 274 -3.40 -22.98 14.17
CA ASP A 274 -3.85 -23.19 12.78
C ASP A 274 -5.36 -23.26 12.67
N GLU A 275 -6.04 -24.00 13.57
CA GLU A 275 -7.50 -24.11 13.62
C GLU A 275 -8.17 -22.73 13.82
N GLN A 276 -7.61 -21.91 14.70
CA GLN A 276 -8.11 -20.56 14.95
C GLN A 276 -7.92 -19.65 13.73
N TRP A 277 -6.81 -19.80 13.02
CA TRP A 277 -6.57 -19.05 11.78
C TRP A 277 -7.53 -19.49 10.66
N GLU A 278 -7.77 -20.78 10.49
CA GLU A 278 -8.76 -21.30 9.52
C GLU A 278 -10.16 -20.79 9.82
N TYR A 279 -10.56 -20.80 11.09
CA TYR A 279 -11.83 -20.22 11.52
C TYR A 279 -11.91 -18.71 11.20
N LEU A 280 -10.83 -17.95 11.42
CA LEU A 280 -10.76 -16.54 11.05
C LEU A 280 -11.00 -16.34 9.54
N MET A 281 -10.38 -17.17 8.71
CA MET A 281 -10.56 -17.10 7.24
C MET A 281 -12.01 -17.34 6.84
N GLU A 282 -12.67 -18.34 7.41
CA GLU A 282 -14.10 -18.60 7.16
C GLU A 282 -14.96 -17.45 7.69
N LEU A 283 -14.75 -17.04 8.94
CA LEU A 283 -15.50 -15.97 9.58
C LEU A 283 -15.49 -14.68 8.77
N LYS A 284 -14.31 -14.25 8.35
CA LYS A 284 -14.13 -12.95 7.68
C LYS A 284 -14.47 -12.97 6.19
N ASN A 285 -14.09 -14.02 5.49
CA ASN A 285 -14.16 -14.05 4.02
C ASN A 285 -15.46 -14.69 3.50
N VAL A 286 -16.07 -15.59 4.27
CA VAL A 286 -17.32 -16.24 3.89
C VAL A 286 -18.51 -15.66 4.66
N ARG A 287 -18.48 -15.71 5.98
CA ARG A 287 -19.58 -15.26 6.84
C ARG A 287 -19.64 -13.75 7.04
N ARG A 288 -18.53 -13.03 6.80
CA ARG A 288 -18.39 -11.58 7.05
C ARG A 288 -18.68 -11.18 8.50
N GLY A 289 -18.38 -12.07 9.44
CA GLY A 289 -18.62 -11.92 10.86
C GLY A 289 -17.64 -10.99 11.57
N ARG A 290 -17.83 -10.83 12.88
CA ARG A 290 -16.99 -10.01 13.76
C ARG A 290 -16.02 -10.87 14.55
N ILE A 291 -14.86 -10.30 14.89
CA ILE A 291 -13.79 -11.04 15.57
C ILE A 291 -14.19 -11.46 17.01
N ARG A 292 -15.18 -10.80 17.59
CA ARG A 292 -15.82 -11.20 18.86
C ARG A 292 -16.35 -12.63 18.80
N GLU A 293 -16.96 -13.03 17.67
CA GLU A 293 -17.46 -14.40 17.47
C GLU A 293 -16.35 -15.46 17.59
N MET A 294 -15.16 -15.13 17.09
CA MET A 294 -13.98 -15.98 17.21
C MET A 294 -13.50 -16.06 18.67
N ALA A 295 -13.51 -14.95 19.39
CA ALA A 295 -13.15 -14.93 20.81
C ALA A 295 -14.10 -15.81 21.65
N GLU A 296 -15.40 -15.72 21.39
CA GLU A 296 -16.43 -16.56 22.03
C GLU A 296 -16.24 -18.04 21.67
N GLN A 297 -16.05 -18.36 20.40
CA GLN A 297 -15.89 -19.74 19.91
C GLN A 297 -14.72 -20.47 20.58
N PHE A 298 -13.61 -19.79 20.78
CA PHE A 298 -12.38 -20.39 21.31
C PHE A 298 -12.10 -20.01 22.77
N SER A 299 -13.06 -19.38 23.45
CA SER A 299 -12.89 -18.89 24.84
C SER A 299 -11.66 -18.01 25.03
N LEU A 300 -11.35 -17.18 24.03
CA LEU A 300 -10.27 -16.20 24.09
C LEU A 300 -10.76 -14.90 24.72
N GLN A 301 -9.85 -14.12 25.26
CA GLN A 301 -10.20 -12.81 25.81
C GLN A 301 -10.55 -11.83 24.71
N PHE A 302 -11.64 -11.07 24.89
CA PHE A 302 -12.02 -9.95 24.02
C PHE A 302 -11.94 -8.64 24.79
N LEU A 303 -11.16 -7.70 24.27
CA LEU A 303 -10.94 -6.36 24.85
C LEU A 303 -11.82 -5.35 24.09
N GLU A 304 -13.02 -5.14 24.58
CA GLU A 304 -14.02 -4.29 23.94
C GLU A 304 -13.54 -2.83 23.81
N GLY A 305 -13.72 -2.25 22.63
CA GLY A 305 -13.35 -0.86 22.31
C GLY A 305 -11.85 -0.55 22.41
N ARG A 306 -10.98 -1.55 22.59
CA ARG A 306 -9.54 -1.35 22.75
C ARG A 306 -8.76 -1.77 21.52
N ARG A 307 -7.72 -0.98 21.20
CA ARG A 307 -6.68 -1.35 20.23
C ARG A 307 -5.66 -2.30 20.86
N PRO A 308 -4.88 -3.07 20.07
CA PRO A 308 -3.94 -4.07 20.61
C PRO A 308 -2.69 -3.48 21.26
N TRP A 309 -2.44 -2.20 21.11
CA TRP A 309 -1.16 -1.55 21.43
C TRP A 309 -0.83 -1.46 22.93
N GLY A 310 -1.79 -1.77 23.78
CA GLY A 310 -1.57 -1.92 25.23
C GLY A 310 -1.09 -3.31 25.65
N LEU A 311 -1.08 -4.30 24.75
CA LEU A 311 -0.61 -5.65 25.02
C LEU A 311 0.93 -5.71 25.03
N ALA A 312 1.50 -6.52 25.93
CA ALA A 312 2.93 -6.76 25.95
C ALA A 312 3.33 -7.63 24.74
N CYS A 313 4.03 -7.05 23.79
CA CYS A 313 4.51 -7.71 22.58
C CYS A 313 5.96 -7.33 22.26
N ASP A 314 6.61 -8.18 21.48
CA ASP A 314 7.98 -7.95 21.01
C ASP A 314 7.97 -7.25 19.65
N ILE A 315 6.96 -7.53 18.83
CA ILE A 315 6.77 -7.00 17.47
C ILE A 315 5.32 -6.52 17.32
N ALA A 316 5.13 -5.35 16.70
CA ALA A 316 3.81 -4.81 16.37
C ALA A 316 3.66 -4.65 14.84
N LEU A 317 2.56 -5.17 14.30
CA LEU A 317 2.21 -5.07 12.87
C LEU A 317 0.86 -4.35 12.73
N PRO A 318 0.86 -3.03 12.55
CA PRO A 318 -0.36 -2.26 12.28
C PRO A 318 -0.90 -2.59 10.88
N CYS A 319 -2.02 -3.34 10.82
CA CYS A 319 -2.60 -3.89 9.58
C CYS A 319 -4.06 -3.48 9.35
N ALA A 320 -4.61 -2.53 10.13
CA ALA A 320 -6.02 -2.17 10.05
C ALA A 320 -6.24 -0.90 9.21
N THR A 321 -6.08 0.28 9.81
CA THR A 321 -6.48 1.54 9.18
C THR A 321 -5.46 2.65 9.37
N GLN A 322 -5.61 3.70 8.55
CA GLN A 322 -4.82 4.93 8.70
C GLN A 322 -5.01 5.55 10.09
N ASN A 323 -3.93 6.07 10.68
CA ASN A 323 -3.89 6.76 11.96
C ASN A 323 -4.47 5.95 13.15
N GLU A 324 -4.34 4.63 13.10
CA GLU A 324 -4.78 3.74 14.17
C GLU A 324 -3.82 3.65 15.36
N LEU A 325 -2.57 4.11 15.21
CA LEU A 325 -1.53 4.07 16.21
C LEU A 325 -1.07 5.50 16.48
N ASP A 326 -1.46 6.04 17.63
CA ASP A 326 -1.12 7.41 18.05
C ASP A 326 0.08 7.44 19.01
N ALA A 327 0.46 8.66 19.45
CA ALA A 327 1.60 8.85 20.33
C ALA A 327 1.46 8.13 21.69
N GLU A 328 0.23 8.00 22.21
CA GLU A 328 0.02 7.27 23.48
C GLU A 328 0.18 5.77 23.27
N ASP A 329 -0.33 5.24 22.18
CA ASP A 329 -0.15 3.85 21.79
C ASP A 329 1.35 3.53 21.58
N ALA A 330 2.09 4.43 20.94
CA ALA A 330 3.54 4.29 20.77
C ALA A 330 4.28 4.22 22.11
N ARG A 331 3.96 5.11 23.07
CA ARG A 331 4.53 5.06 24.42
C ARG A 331 4.23 3.74 25.13
N ARG A 332 3.00 3.21 24.97
CA ARG A 332 2.62 1.92 25.57
C ARG A 332 3.42 0.77 24.96
N LEU A 333 3.56 0.71 23.64
CA LEU A 333 4.39 -0.28 22.96
C LEU A 333 5.83 -0.26 23.45
N LEU A 334 6.44 0.94 23.52
CA LEU A 334 7.80 1.11 24.01
C LEU A 334 7.96 0.69 25.48
N ALA A 335 7.04 1.09 26.34
CA ALA A 335 7.03 0.71 27.75
C ALA A 335 6.86 -0.80 27.96
N ASN A 336 6.14 -1.48 27.05
CA ASN A 336 5.92 -2.93 27.08
C ASN A 336 7.05 -3.73 26.41
N GLY A 337 8.12 -3.07 25.94
CA GLY A 337 9.31 -3.73 25.40
C GLY A 337 9.25 -4.09 23.93
N CYS A 338 8.35 -3.48 23.16
CA CYS A 338 8.30 -3.65 21.71
C CYS A 338 9.61 -3.18 21.06
N VAL A 339 10.20 -4.01 20.20
CA VAL A 339 11.49 -3.75 19.55
C VAL A 339 11.38 -3.51 18.05
N CYS A 340 10.22 -3.83 17.47
CA CYS A 340 9.99 -3.70 16.03
C CYS A 340 8.53 -3.34 15.75
N VAL A 341 8.33 -2.29 14.94
CA VAL A 341 7.03 -1.91 14.37
C VAL A 341 7.17 -1.90 12.86
N ALA A 342 6.36 -2.69 12.15
CA ALA A 342 6.34 -2.72 10.69
C ALA A 342 4.90 -2.54 10.16
N GLU A 343 4.69 -1.51 9.37
CA GLU A 343 3.36 -1.10 8.91
C GLU A 343 2.84 -1.97 7.77
N GLY A 344 1.79 -2.74 8.03
CA GLY A 344 1.06 -3.48 7.00
C GLY A 344 -0.02 -2.64 6.31
N ALA A 345 -0.64 -1.70 7.03
CA ALA A 345 -1.57 -0.72 6.48
C ALA A 345 -0.83 0.48 5.86
N ASN A 346 -1.57 1.37 5.17
CA ASN A 346 -1.03 2.63 4.68
C ASN A 346 -1.15 3.69 5.79
N MET A 347 -0.03 4.28 6.19
CA MET A 347 0.07 5.31 7.23
C MET A 347 -0.74 5.01 8.50
N PRO A 348 -0.57 3.85 9.14
CA PRO A 348 -1.32 3.51 10.35
C PRO A 348 -0.83 4.27 11.57
N SER A 349 0.44 4.71 11.60
CA SER A 349 1.04 5.49 12.69
C SER A 349 0.91 6.99 12.41
N THR A 350 0.59 7.78 13.45
CA THR A 350 0.67 9.23 13.36
C THR A 350 2.14 9.70 13.34
N LEU A 351 2.40 10.90 12.85
CA LEU A 351 3.76 11.44 12.79
C LEU A 351 4.44 11.48 14.18
N GLU A 352 3.67 11.86 15.21
CA GLU A 352 4.17 11.88 16.59
C GLU A 352 4.53 10.48 17.09
N ALA A 353 3.80 9.45 16.68
CA ALA A 353 4.12 8.07 17.01
C ALA A 353 5.41 7.60 16.30
N VAL A 354 5.58 7.98 15.05
CA VAL A 354 6.79 7.70 14.25
C VAL A 354 8.02 8.34 14.93
N ASP A 355 7.92 9.61 15.30
CA ASP A 355 9.01 10.34 15.96
C ASP A 355 9.44 9.62 17.26
N LEU A 356 8.47 9.19 18.07
CA LEU A 356 8.74 8.44 19.30
C LEU A 356 9.47 7.11 19.04
N PHE A 357 9.14 6.37 17.99
CA PHE A 357 9.82 5.14 17.63
C PHE A 357 11.26 5.39 17.16
N LEU A 358 11.46 6.44 16.35
CA LEU A 358 12.79 6.83 15.88
C LEU A 358 13.69 7.33 17.01
N GLU A 359 13.16 8.16 17.92
CA GLU A 359 13.88 8.63 19.12
C GLU A 359 14.27 7.46 20.05
N ALA A 360 13.36 6.52 20.28
CA ALA A 360 13.63 5.33 21.06
C ALA A 360 14.63 4.37 20.41
N GLY A 361 14.88 4.51 19.10
CA GLY A 361 15.82 3.68 18.33
C GLY A 361 15.38 2.24 18.14
N ILE A 362 14.08 1.96 18.21
CA ILE A 362 13.53 0.66 17.83
C ILE A 362 13.50 0.52 16.29
N LEU A 363 13.29 -0.70 15.82
CA LEU A 363 13.11 -0.96 14.40
C LEU A 363 11.73 -0.47 13.97
N TYR A 364 11.66 0.56 13.13
CA TYR A 364 10.40 1.07 12.58
C TYR A 364 10.44 1.08 11.06
N ALA A 365 9.47 0.42 10.42
CA ALA A 365 9.32 0.37 8.97
C ALA A 365 8.06 1.09 8.49
N PRO A 366 8.18 2.12 7.63
CA PRO A 366 7.04 2.82 7.05
C PRO A 366 6.31 1.93 6.04
N GLY A 367 4.99 2.09 5.93
CA GLY A 367 4.15 1.28 5.06
C GLY A 367 4.59 1.26 3.60
N LYS A 368 5.10 2.37 3.06
CA LYS A 368 5.61 2.42 1.66
C LYS A 368 6.73 1.40 1.37
N ALA A 369 7.50 1.00 2.39
CA ALA A 369 8.52 -0.04 2.28
C ALA A 369 7.96 -1.41 2.69
N SER A 370 7.43 -1.53 3.91
CA SER A 370 7.04 -2.82 4.48
C SER A 370 5.80 -3.43 3.80
N ASN A 371 4.82 -2.65 3.37
CA ASN A 371 3.62 -3.18 2.71
C ASN A 371 3.71 -3.22 1.17
N ALA A 372 4.88 -3.00 0.60
CA ALA A 372 5.08 -3.01 -0.86
C ALA A 372 4.86 -4.39 -1.51
N GLY A 373 4.74 -5.46 -0.74
CA GLY A 373 4.52 -6.82 -1.26
C GLY A 373 3.31 -6.91 -2.20
N GLY A 374 2.21 -6.24 -1.88
CA GLY A 374 1.02 -6.24 -2.73
C GLY A 374 1.26 -5.66 -4.13
N VAL A 375 1.96 -4.53 -4.25
CA VAL A 375 2.30 -3.96 -5.54
C VAL A 375 3.43 -4.73 -6.21
N ALA A 376 4.35 -5.33 -5.46
CA ALA A 376 5.39 -6.21 -5.99
C ALA A 376 4.76 -7.41 -6.74
N VAL A 377 3.84 -8.15 -6.12
CA VAL A 377 3.14 -9.26 -6.80
C VAL A 377 2.23 -8.76 -7.93
N SER A 378 1.69 -7.55 -7.85
CA SER A 378 1.02 -6.94 -9.01
C SER A 378 1.98 -6.76 -10.20
N GLY A 379 3.22 -6.33 -9.96
CA GLY A 379 4.25 -6.26 -11.02
C GLY A 379 4.67 -7.64 -11.53
N LEU A 380 4.75 -8.63 -10.65
CA LEU A 380 4.98 -10.03 -11.06
C LEU A 380 3.81 -10.58 -11.90
N GLU A 381 2.56 -10.20 -11.61
CA GLU A 381 1.40 -10.52 -12.45
C GLU A 381 1.55 -9.91 -13.86
N MET A 382 2.01 -8.65 -13.95
CA MET A 382 2.31 -8.04 -15.25
C MET A 382 3.35 -8.85 -16.03
N SER A 383 4.43 -9.26 -15.38
CA SER A 383 5.50 -10.07 -16.00
C SER A 383 4.97 -11.41 -16.48
N GLN A 384 4.21 -12.14 -15.67
CA GLN A 384 3.57 -13.41 -16.05
C GLN A 384 2.64 -13.22 -17.25
N ASN A 385 1.84 -12.15 -17.26
CA ASN A 385 0.92 -11.85 -18.36
C ASN A 385 1.67 -11.51 -19.65
N ALA A 386 2.74 -10.72 -19.58
CA ALA A 386 3.57 -10.37 -20.74
C ALA A 386 4.24 -11.59 -21.37
N MET A 387 4.72 -12.51 -20.54
CA MET A 387 5.30 -13.79 -21.00
C MET A 387 4.25 -14.83 -21.39
N ARG A 388 2.96 -14.62 -21.05
CA ARG A 388 1.87 -15.60 -21.19
C ARG A 388 2.13 -16.91 -20.45
N LEU A 389 2.80 -16.81 -19.30
CA LEU A 389 3.12 -17.91 -18.40
C LEU A 389 2.49 -17.70 -17.05
N ARG A 390 2.29 -18.77 -16.31
CA ARG A 390 1.92 -18.75 -14.90
C ARG A 390 3.05 -19.35 -14.08
N TRP A 391 3.48 -18.65 -13.05
CA TRP A 391 4.41 -19.20 -12.06
C TRP A 391 3.64 -19.94 -10.97
N SER A 392 4.30 -20.94 -10.40
CA SER A 392 3.83 -21.63 -9.20
C SER A 392 3.83 -20.70 -7.98
N GLU A 393 3.11 -21.10 -6.95
CA GLU A 393 3.06 -20.38 -5.68
C GLU A 393 4.46 -20.15 -5.10
N GLY A 394 5.29 -21.20 -5.05
CA GLY A 394 6.68 -21.11 -4.57
C GLY A 394 7.58 -20.17 -5.39
N GLU A 395 7.39 -20.12 -6.71
CA GLU A 395 8.14 -19.18 -7.57
C GLU A 395 7.74 -17.72 -7.29
N VAL A 396 6.44 -17.45 -7.12
CA VAL A 396 5.96 -16.08 -6.79
C VAL A 396 6.41 -15.68 -5.40
N ASP A 397 6.30 -16.57 -4.41
CA ASP A 397 6.71 -16.29 -3.02
C ASP A 397 8.22 -16.04 -2.91
N THR A 398 9.04 -16.85 -3.58
CA THR A 398 10.50 -16.65 -3.65
C THR A 398 10.86 -15.28 -4.25
N LYS A 399 10.18 -14.89 -5.33
CA LYS A 399 10.39 -13.58 -5.97
C LYS A 399 9.93 -12.44 -5.06
N LEU A 400 8.77 -12.59 -4.39
CA LEU A 400 8.28 -11.63 -3.42
C LEU A 400 9.28 -11.42 -2.28
N HIS A 401 9.79 -12.50 -1.69
CA HIS A 401 10.80 -12.43 -0.62
C HIS A 401 12.06 -11.71 -1.10
N GLY A 402 12.60 -12.05 -2.28
CA GLY A 402 13.76 -11.37 -2.86
C GLY A 402 13.53 -9.87 -3.12
N ILE A 403 12.33 -9.48 -3.53
CA ILE A 403 11.97 -8.07 -3.69
C ILE A 403 11.96 -7.38 -2.32
N MET A 404 11.36 -7.97 -1.28
CA MET A 404 11.33 -7.37 0.06
C MET A 404 12.74 -7.22 0.66
N GLN A 405 13.64 -8.19 0.41
CA GLN A 405 15.05 -8.08 0.77
C GLN A 405 15.74 -6.91 0.03
N SER A 406 15.46 -6.74 -1.25
CA SER A 406 16.01 -5.64 -2.05
C SER A 406 15.51 -4.27 -1.55
N ILE A 407 14.22 -4.17 -1.17
CA ILE A 407 13.67 -2.94 -0.57
C ILE A 407 14.37 -2.64 0.75
N HIS A 408 14.52 -3.65 1.61
CA HIS A 408 15.22 -3.50 2.89
C HIS A 408 16.66 -3.03 2.70
N HIS A 409 17.42 -3.66 1.79
CA HIS A 409 18.79 -3.26 1.47
C HIS A 409 18.86 -1.81 0.97
N ALA A 410 17.95 -1.39 0.10
CA ALA A 410 17.90 -0.01 -0.37
C ALA A 410 17.61 0.99 0.77
N CYS A 411 16.74 0.62 1.71
CA CYS A 411 16.49 1.43 2.90
C CYS A 411 17.73 1.55 3.80
N LEU A 412 18.51 0.47 3.97
CA LEU A 412 19.78 0.50 4.71
C LEU A 412 20.77 1.47 4.06
N LEU A 413 20.97 1.35 2.74
CA LEU A 413 21.95 2.14 1.98
C LEU A 413 21.79 3.66 2.19
N TYR A 414 20.55 4.13 2.29
CA TYR A 414 20.24 5.57 2.40
C TYR A 414 19.77 6.00 3.78
N GLY A 415 19.46 5.06 4.67
CA GLY A 415 18.90 5.35 5.98
C GLY A 415 19.85 5.13 7.14
N GLU A 416 21.04 4.53 6.92
CA GLU A 416 22.00 4.28 7.99
C GLU A 416 22.68 5.58 8.45
N GLU A 417 22.56 5.88 9.73
CA GLU A 417 23.18 7.02 10.39
C GLU A 417 23.73 6.62 11.76
N GLN A 418 25.03 6.75 11.96
CA GLN A 418 25.68 6.51 13.26
C GLN A 418 25.35 5.13 13.88
N GLY A 419 25.26 4.07 13.05
CA GLY A 419 24.95 2.72 13.50
C GLY A 419 23.46 2.47 13.81
N ARG A 420 22.58 3.39 13.44
CA ARG A 420 21.12 3.24 13.48
C ARG A 420 20.55 3.39 12.07
N VAL A 421 19.40 2.79 11.82
CA VAL A 421 18.74 2.88 10.52
C VAL A 421 17.42 3.64 10.65
N ASN A 422 17.31 4.73 9.94
CA ASN A 422 16.08 5.45 9.73
C ASN A 422 15.43 4.94 8.42
N TYR A 423 14.56 3.94 8.53
CA TYR A 423 13.90 3.33 7.37
C TYR A 423 12.94 4.28 6.64
N VAL A 424 12.40 5.31 7.31
CA VAL A 424 11.57 6.35 6.68
C VAL A 424 12.42 7.16 5.70
N LYS A 425 13.54 7.68 6.18
CA LYS A 425 14.51 8.42 5.36
C LYS A 425 15.06 7.54 4.24
N GLY A 426 15.47 6.32 4.59
CA GLY A 426 16.00 5.35 3.63
C GLY A 426 15.04 5.05 2.49
N ALA A 427 13.77 4.77 2.80
CA ALA A 427 12.73 4.51 1.80
C ALA A 427 12.46 5.72 0.89
N ASN A 428 12.38 6.92 1.46
CA ASN A 428 12.14 8.14 0.68
C ASN A 428 13.29 8.44 -0.26
N ILE A 429 14.54 8.38 0.20
CA ILE A 429 15.71 8.65 -0.63
C ILE A 429 15.90 7.56 -1.69
N ALA A 430 15.83 6.27 -1.32
CA ALA A 430 15.96 5.16 -2.26
C ALA A 430 14.92 5.25 -3.39
N GLY A 431 13.66 5.49 -3.03
CA GLY A 431 12.58 5.68 -3.99
C GLY A 431 12.80 6.87 -4.90
N PHE A 432 13.25 7.99 -4.35
CA PHE A 432 13.55 9.22 -5.09
C PHE A 432 14.69 9.01 -6.08
N VAL A 433 15.84 8.54 -5.63
CA VAL A 433 17.07 8.42 -6.45
C VAL A 433 16.80 7.62 -7.72
N LYS A 434 16.14 6.46 -7.61
CA LYS A 434 15.84 5.63 -8.77
C LYS A 434 15.00 6.34 -9.83
N VAL A 435 14.00 7.11 -9.41
CA VAL A 435 13.14 7.88 -10.32
C VAL A 435 13.88 9.10 -10.87
N ALA A 436 14.57 9.83 -10.02
CA ALA A 436 15.31 11.03 -10.37
C ALA A 436 16.43 10.75 -11.38
N ASP A 437 17.21 9.67 -11.18
CA ASP A 437 18.28 9.27 -12.11
C ASP A 437 17.70 8.87 -13.48
N ALA A 438 16.57 8.16 -13.50
CA ALA A 438 15.88 7.86 -14.75
C ALA A 438 15.41 9.12 -15.46
N MET A 439 14.83 10.10 -14.72
CA MET A 439 14.41 11.38 -15.28
C MET A 439 15.59 12.21 -15.82
N LEU A 440 16.74 12.16 -15.14
CA LEU A 440 17.98 12.81 -15.62
C LEU A 440 18.48 12.16 -16.91
N ALA A 441 18.53 10.83 -16.94
CA ALA A 441 19.00 10.08 -18.11
C ALA A 441 18.11 10.26 -19.35
N GLN A 442 16.80 10.41 -19.15
CA GLN A 442 15.81 10.59 -20.23
C GLN A 442 15.70 12.05 -20.71
N GLY A 443 16.24 13.01 -19.95
CA GLY A 443 16.17 14.42 -20.26
C GLY A 443 14.86 15.10 -19.87
N VAL A 444 14.54 16.19 -20.54
CA VAL A 444 13.30 16.97 -20.31
C VAL A 444 12.29 16.57 -21.38
N VAL A 445 11.42 15.63 -21.01
CA VAL A 445 10.36 15.06 -21.87
C VAL A 445 9.00 15.25 -21.24
#